data_f4670859eafb5bc5e77269e8844b592a
#
_entry.id   f4670859eafb5bc5e77269e8844b592a
#
_cell.length_a   1.000
_cell.length_b   1.000
_cell.length_c   1.000
_cell.angle_alpha   90.00
_cell.angle_beta   90.00
_cell.angle_gamma   90.00
#
_symmetry.space_group_name_H-M   'P 1'
#
loop_
_entity.id
_entity.type
_entity.pdbx_description
1 polymer ?
#
loop_
_entity_poly.entity_id
_entity_poly.type
_entity_poly.pdbx_seq_one_letter_code
_entity_poly.pdbx_strand_id
1 'polypeptide(L)'
;MIDEASSRHSEFLQTQFGTIIEPSGAKVILFGVNEFNEWWSCFESYYEAPIGRKLIYAASDDEEHHLGTDTGYEIPKWFGKKTVFQRMNARWITMGWGVNAPLDARIQSPCHDLLGAGFALAHYEHQNGKRYQMEWRQLNSEFIKLDFTEKLDEIPLAPKAVMPAWVLKREHPDVTTTNLEQELELRSFGFFMGRERAMFLPISVFYRLYYSVLGRPFQAGLKWSNNLHIEGLDHSSTSLVEALSESSALMFKSSDYTIFVQTQSDWEAHIKTRISARGFGAVIVEEFVAGSSPSVRMSLNSPLPGLALGLLISMWERAHGAPCTSEVIFNTESALIYLHPRKVEYI
;
A
#
# COMPACT_ATOMS: atom_id res chain seq x y z
N MET A 1 5.95 5.86 25.43
CA MET A 1 5.39 5.31 24.16
C MET A 1 5.33 6.35 23.05
N ILE A 2 4.75 7.54 23.26
CA ILE A 2 4.68 8.58 22.20
C ILE A 2 6.08 9.09 21.84
N ASP A 3 6.93 9.40 22.79
CA ASP A 3 8.31 9.84 22.55
C ASP A 3 9.17 8.77 21.88
N GLU A 4 8.96 7.51 22.23
CA GLU A 4 9.66 6.37 21.63
C GLU A 4 9.23 6.12 20.19
N ALA A 5 7.96 6.28 19.86
CA ALA A 5 7.48 6.14 18.50
C ALA A 5 7.87 7.35 17.62
N SER A 6 7.94 8.57 18.19
CA SER A 6 8.45 9.74 17.46
C SER A 6 9.92 9.57 17.09
N SER A 7 10.74 9.03 18.00
CA SER A 7 12.14 8.73 17.69
C SER A 7 12.27 7.65 16.60
N ARG A 8 11.33 6.71 16.54
CA ARG A 8 11.34 5.63 15.52
C ARG A 8 10.96 6.09 14.12
N HIS A 9 10.10 7.11 13.96
CA HIS A 9 9.82 7.67 12.63
C HIS A 9 11.06 8.30 11.99
N SER A 10 11.99 8.84 12.79
CA SER A 10 13.27 9.34 12.28
C SER A 10 14.21 8.25 11.78
N GLU A 11 13.95 6.98 12.08
CA GLU A 11 14.71 5.83 11.61
C GLU A 11 14.22 5.31 10.24
N PHE A 12 13.03 5.78 9.78
CA PHE A 12 12.56 5.48 8.44
C PHE A 12 13.37 6.28 7.42
N LEU A 13 13.85 5.61 6.40
CA LEU A 13 14.69 6.21 5.37
C LEU A 13 13.93 6.24 4.04
N GLN A 14 14.09 7.33 3.32
CA GLN A 14 13.61 7.46 1.96
C GLN A 14 14.77 7.32 0.99
N THR A 15 14.59 6.47 -0.02
CA THR A 15 15.59 6.31 -1.08
C THR A 15 15.38 7.36 -2.19
N GLN A 16 16.43 7.65 -2.94
CA GLN A 16 16.35 8.50 -4.13
C GLN A 16 15.38 7.96 -5.21
N PHE A 17 15.01 6.67 -5.11
CA PHE A 17 14.06 6.01 -6.00
C PHE A 17 12.62 6.02 -5.48
N GLY A 18 12.32 6.90 -4.53
CA GLY A 18 10.96 7.06 -4.01
C GLY A 18 10.44 5.82 -3.27
N THR A 19 11.31 5.07 -2.59
CA THR A 19 10.93 3.95 -1.73
C THR A 19 11.20 4.32 -0.28
N ILE A 20 10.30 3.96 0.63
CA ILE A 20 10.51 4.13 2.07
C ILE A 20 10.96 2.79 2.66
N ILE A 21 11.98 2.82 3.50
CA ILE A 21 12.56 1.67 4.19
C ILE A 21 12.35 1.86 5.69
N GLU A 22 11.69 0.90 6.34
CA GLU A 22 11.57 0.87 7.80
C GLU A 22 12.87 0.37 8.46
N PRO A 23 13.05 0.56 9.78
CA PRO A 23 14.28 0.17 10.50
C PRO A 23 14.69 -1.30 10.35
N SER A 24 13.75 -2.20 10.12
CA SER A 24 14.01 -3.61 9.85
C SER A 24 14.59 -3.89 8.44
N GLY A 25 14.59 -2.88 7.57
CA GLY A 25 14.98 -3.00 6.16
C GLY A 25 13.82 -3.34 5.22
N ALA A 26 12.60 -3.55 5.74
CA ALA A 26 11.44 -3.80 4.89
C ALA A 26 10.98 -2.52 4.19
N LYS A 27 10.52 -2.67 2.95
CA LYS A 27 9.98 -1.57 2.16
C LYS A 27 8.52 -1.34 2.53
N VAL A 28 8.17 -0.07 2.75
CA VAL A 28 6.81 0.33 3.12
C VAL A 28 6.32 1.47 2.23
N ILE A 29 5.00 1.64 2.18
CA ILE A 29 4.37 2.83 1.61
C ILE A 29 3.65 3.61 2.70
N LEU A 30 3.61 4.92 2.55
CA LEU A 30 2.85 5.84 3.38
C LEU A 30 1.47 6.07 2.74
N PHE A 31 0.43 5.55 3.37
CA PHE A 31 -0.94 5.63 2.88
C PHE A 31 -1.81 6.43 3.84
N GLY A 32 -2.67 7.32 3.32
CA GLY A 32 -3.77 7.88 4.11
C GLY A 32 -4.77 6.78 4.47
N VAL A 33 -5.28 6.81 5.70
CA VAL A 33 -6.24 5.78 6.14
C VAL A 33 -7.53 5.84 5.32
N ASN A 34 -8.06 7.04 5.07
CA ASN A 34 -9.25 7.20 4.24
C ASN A 34 -8.98 6.81 2.78
N GLU A 35 -7.81 7.21 2.25
CA GLU A 35 -7.40 6.82 0.90
C GLU A 35 -7.35 5.30 0.74
N PHE A 36 -6.77 4.58 1.72
CA PHE A 36 -6.74 3.11 1.67
C PHE A 36 -8.14 2.51 1.72
N ASN A 37 -9.03 3.04 2.58
CA ASN A 37 -10.40 2.56 2.71
C ASN A 37 -11.19 2.75 1.40
N GLU A 38 -11.04 3.91 0.76
CA GLU A 38 -11.62 4.19 -0.56
C GLU A 38 -11.06 3.26 -1.64
N TRP A 39 -9.72 3.15 -1.70
CA TRP A 39 -9.06 2.26 -2.63
C TRP A 39 -9.54 0.81 -2.46
N TRP A 40 -9.57 0.31 -1.22
CA TRP A 40 -9.98 -1.06 -0.92
C TRP A 40 -11.44 -1.32 -1.29
N SER A 41 -12.32 -0.40 -0.93
CA SER A 41 -13.74 -0.50 -1.26
C SER A 41 -13.98 -0.60 -2.77
N CYS A 42 -13.28 0.24 -3.55
CA CYS A 42 -13.33 0.18 -5.01
C CYS A 42 -12.75 -1.14 -5.54
N PHE A 43 -11.55 -1.52 -5.08
CA PHE A 43 -10.85 -2.70 -5.56
C PHE A 43 -11.62 -4.00 -5.28
N GLU A 44 -12.13 -4.18 -4.05
CA GLU A 44 -12.91 -5.35 -3.68
C GLU A 44 -14.22 -5.45 -4.48
N SER A 45 -14.85 -4.31 -4.78
CA SER A 45 -16.11 -4.26 -5.52
C SER A 45 -16.03 -4.81 -6.94
N TYR A 46 -14.84 -4.92 -7.53
CA TYR A 46 -14.68 -5.45 -8.88
C TYR A 46 -14.78 -6.98 -8.96
N TYR A 47 -14.59 -7.68 -7.86
CA TYR A 47 -14.59 -9.15 -7.85
C TYR A 47 -16.00 -9.72 -7.66
N GLU A 48 -16.31 -10.85 -8.33
CA GLU A 48 -17.58 -11.58 -8.17
C GLU A 48 -17.80 -12.05 -6.73
N ALA A 49 -16.74 -12.48 -6.05
CA ALA A 49 -16.79 -12.96 -4.68
C ALA A 49 -15.95 -12.06 -3.75
N PRO A 50 -16.40 -11.82 -2.51
CA PRO A 50 -15.65 -11.03 -1.55
C PRO A 50 -14.22 -11.53 -1.36
N ILE A 51 -13.26 -10.62 -1.43
CA ILE A 51 -11.83 -10.93 -1.26
C ILE A 51 -11.27 -10.47 0.09
N GLY A 52 -12.11 -9.97 1.01
CA GLY A 52 -11.68 -9.47 2.32
C GLY A 52 -10.84 -10.43 3.12
N ARG A 53 -11.16 -11.75 3.10
CA ARG A 53 -10.31 -12.77 3.74
C ARG A 53 -8.90 -12.85 3.15
N LYS A 54 -8.73 -12.49 1.87
CA LYS A 54 -7.40 -12.46 1.23
C LYS A 54 -6.54 -11.34 1.78
N LEU A 55 -7.14 -10.19 2.08
CA LEU A 55 -6.46 -9.08 2.72
C LEU A 55 -6.06 -9.42 4.17
N ILE A 56 -6.95 -10.06 4.93
CA ILE A 56 -6.64 -10.54 6.30
C ILE A 56 -5.41 -11.46 6.27
N TYR A 57 -5.42 -12.48 5.41
CA TYR A 57 -4.31 -13.42 5.32
C TYR A 57 -3.03 -12.77 4.79
N ALA A 58 -3.13 -11.89 3.81
CA ALA A 58 -1.96 -11.15 3.32
C ALA A 58 -1.29 -10.34 4.43
N ALA A 59 -2.08 -9.66 5.26
CA ALA A 59 -1.57 -8.90 6.41
C ALA A 59 -1.02 -9.82 7.50
N SER A 60 -1.72 -10.92 7.82
CA SER A 60 -1.28 -11.87 8.83
C SER A 60 0.01 -12.58 8.45
N ASP A 61 0.09 -13.12 7.23
CA ASP A 61 1.27 -13.84 6.76
C ASP A 61 2.50 -12.92 6.63
N ASP A 62 2.27 -11.65 6.32
CA ASP A 62 3.37 -10.68 6.20
C ASP A 62 3.95 -10.33 7.57
N GLU A 63 3.09 -9.99 8.51
CA GLU A 63 3.53 -9.65 9.86
C GLU A 63 4.09 -10.89 10.59
N GLU A 64 3.54 -12.09 10.37
CA GLU A 64 4.09 -13.33 10.88
C GLU A 64 5.53 -13.55 10.38
N HIS A 65 5.75 -13.36 9.07
CA HIS A 65 7.09 -13.46 8.50
C HIS A 65 8.05 -12.45 9.12
N HIS A 66 7.60 -11.20 9.30
CA HIS A 66 8.38 -10.16 9.95
C HIS A 66 8.75 -10.52 11.38
N LEU A 67 7.78 -10.90 12.21
CA LEU A 67 8.00 -11.29 13.61
C LEU A 67 8.89 -12.53 13.75
N GLY A 68 8.81 -13.46 12.78
CA GLY A 68 9.62 -14.69 12.77
C GLY A 68 11.05 -14.51 12.27
N THR A 69 11.35 -13.44 11.55
CA THR A 69 12.68 -13.19 10.96
C THR A 69 13.47 -12.10 11.67
N ASP A 70 12.80 -11.16 12.33
CA ASP A 70 13.46 -10.11 13.11
C ASP A 70 13.74 -10.60 14.54
N THR A 71 15.02 -10.76 14.88
CA THR A 71 15.47 -11.22 16.21
C THR A 71 15.02 -10.34 17.37
N GLY A 72 14.63 -9.09 17.09
CA GLY A 72 14.05 -8.17 18.08
C GLY A 72 12.70 -8.65 18.64
N TYR A 73 12.01 -9.54 17.94
CA TYR A 73 10.72 -10.12 18.34
C TYR A 73 10.81 -11.57 18.81
N GLU A 74 12.01 -12.15 18.88
CA GLU A 74 12.19 -13.49 19.43
C GLU A 74 11.71 -13.57 20.88
N ILE A 75 10.80 -14.53 21.18
CA ILE A 75 10.22 -14.68 22.53
C ILE A 75 11.17 -15.49 23.40
N PRO A 76 11.77 -14.87 24.43
CA PRO A 76 12.71 -15.58 25.29
C PRO A 76 11.99 -16.62 26.18
N LYS A 77 12.66 -17.73 26.44
CA LYS A 77 12.11 -18.84 27.25
C LYS A 77 11.86 -18.45 28.70
N TRP A 78 12.69 -17.58 29.29
CA TRP A 78 12.69 -17.35 30.75
C TRP A 78 12.29 -15.91 31.11
N PHE A 79 13.04 -14.90 30.68
CA PHE A 79 12.83 -13.49 31.05
C PHE A 79 12.76 -12.62 29.80
N GLY A 80 12.03 -11.47 29.88
CA GLY A 80 11.98 -10.51 28.77
C GLY A 80 10.75 -10.58 27.86
N LYS A 81 9.83 -11.52 28.04
CA LYS A 81 8.57 -11.61 27.25
C LYS A 81 7.82 -10.27 27.24
N LYS A 82 7.74 -9.59 28.38
CA LYS A 82 7.08 -8.28 28.49
C LYS A 82 7.71 -7.23 27.56
N THR A 83 9.03 -7.24 27.43
CA THR A 83 9.76 -6.32 26.56
C THR A 83 9.46 -6.58 25.09
N VAL A 84 9.38 -7.84 24.67
CA VAL A 84 9.00 -8.21 23.30
C VAL A 84 7.57 -7.75 23.01
N PHE A 85 6.62 -8.00 23.92
CA PHE A 85 5.23 -7.57 23.74
C PHE A 85 5.08 -6.03 23.70
N GLN A 86 5.90 -5.31 24.48
CA GLN A 86 5.96 -3.84 24.40
C GLN A 86 6.49 -3.37 23.03
N ARG A 87 7.51 -4.04 22.45
CA ARG A 87 8.01 -3.73 21.11
C ARG A 87 6.94 -3.99 20.03
N MET A 88 6.24 -5.12 20.13
CA MET A 88 5.14 -5.44 19.22
C MET A 88 4.04 -4.36 19.27
N ASN A 89 3.65 -3.91 20.46
CA ASN A 89 2.67 -2.83 20.61
C ASN A 89 3.20 -1.47 20.12
N ALA A 90 4.48 -1.18 20.35
CA ALA A 90 5.12 0.04 19.83
C ALA A 90 5.13 0.05 18.31
N ARG A 91 5.35 -1.11 17.64
CA ARG A 91 5.26 -1.25 16.20
C ARG A 91 3.88 -0.83 15.67
N TRP A 92 2.78 -1.23 16.32
CA TRP A 92 1.43 -0.83 15.92
C TRP A 92 1.26 0.69 15.83
N ILE A 93 1.73 1.40 16.85
CA ILE A 93 1.66 2.87 16.91
C ILE A 93 2.57 3.49 15.86
N THR A 94 3.81 2.99 15.73
CA THR A 94 4.80 3.46 14.75
C THR A 94 4.30 3.27 13.31
N MET A 95 3.63 2.15 13.03
CA MET A 95 3.08 1.87 11.71
C MET A 95 1.71 2.53 11.47
N GLY A 96 1.10 3.13 12.49
CA GLY A 96 -0.20 3.81 12.37
C GLY A 96 -1.41 2.87 12.33
N TRP A 97 -1.25 1.60 12.73
CA TRP A 97 -2.30 0.57 12.61
C TRP A 97 -3.39 0.65 13.68
N GLY A 98 -3.21 1.47 14.72
CA GLY A 98 -4.09 1.59 15.87
C GLY A 98 -3.43 1.09 17.14
N VAL A 99 -4.24 0.75 18.14
CA VAL A 99 -3.77 0.21 19.41
C VAL A 99 -4.29 -1.22 19.58
N ASN A 100 -3.39 -2.17 19.58
CA ASN A 100 -3.72 -3.57 19.86
C ASN A 100 -3.76 -3.81 21.37
N ALA A 101 -4.91 -4.26 21.88
CA ALA A 101 -5.11 -4.67 23.27
C ALA A 101 -5.30 -6.19 23.33
N PRO A 102 -4.22 -7.00 23.27
CA PRO A 102 -4.31 -8.45 23.11
C PRO A 102 -4.99 -9.15 24.29
N LEU A 103 -4.90 -8.60 25.50
CA LEU A 103 -5.58 -9.16 26.68
C LEU A 103 -7.11 -9.08 26.57
N ASP A 104 -7.62 -8.04 25.92
CA ASP A 104 -9.04 -7.82 25.72
C ASP A 104 -9.53 -8.35 24.36
N ALA A 105 -8.62 -8.89 23.55
CA ALA A 105 -8.85 -9.27 22.16
C ALA A 105 -9.57 -8.18 21.38
N ARG A 106 -9.07 -6.94 21.49
CA ARG A 106 -9.63 -5.73 20.88
C ARG A 106 -8.57 -4.91 20.18
N ILE A 107 -8.98 -4.23 19.13
CA ILE A 107 -8.17 -3.18 18.50
C ILE A 107 -8.93 -1.88 18.62
N GLN A 108 -8.27 -0.86 19.16
CA GLN A 108 -8.79 0.50 19.21
C GLN A 108 -8.29 1.27 18.00
N SER A 109 -9.19 2.00 17.36
CA SER A 109 -8.92 2.84 16.21
C SER A 109 -8.09 2.12 15.14
N PRO A 110 -8.55 0.97 14.60
CA PRO A 110 -7.84 0.29 13.52
C PRO A 110 -7.66 1.21 12.31
N CYS A 111 -6.57 1.07 11.59
CA CYS A 111 -6.38 1.78 10.33
C CYS A 111 -7.37 1.29 9.25
N HIS A 112 -7.63 -0.01 9.27
CA HIS A 112 -8.65 -0.70 8.47
C HIS A 112 -8.97 -2.02 9.18
N ASP A 113 -10.25 -2.39 9.28
CA ASP A 113 -10.68 -3.53 10.08
C ASP A 113 -10.02 -4.85 9.67
N LEU A 114 -9.96 -5.12 8.36
CA LEU A 114 -9.37 -6.36 7.83
C LEU A 114 -7.85 -6.42 8.02
N LEU A 115 -7.14 -5.31 7.78
CA LEU A 115 -5.70 -5.24 8.04
C LEU A 115 -5.40 -5.41 9.52
N GLY A 116 -6.12 -4.67 10.37
CA GLY A 116 -5.98 -4.76 11.82
C GLY A 116 -6.22 -6.18 12.32
N ALA A 117 -7.27 -6.85 11.83
CA ALA A 117 -7.56 -8.23 12.17
C ALA A 117 -6.42 -9.17 11.76
N GLY A 118 -5.86 -9.01 10.56
CA GLY A 118 -4.72 -9.81 10.07
C GLY A 118 -3.46 -9.62 10.92
N PHE A 119 -3.05 -8.37 11.15
CA PHE A 119 -1.89 -8.07 11.99
C PHE A 119 -2.06 -8.57 13.44
N ALA A 120 -3.26 -8.43 14.01
CA ALA A 120 -3.55 -8.94 15.36
C ALA A 120 -3.50 -10.46 15.44
N LEU A 121 -3.95 -11.18 14.40
CA LEU A 121 -3.84 -12.64 14.33
C LEU A 121 -2.37 -13.06 14.40
N ALA A 122 -1.49 -12.47 13.58
CA ALA A 122 -0.06 -12.77 13.60
C ALA A 122 0.56 -12.50 14.97
N HIS A 123 0.24 -11.37 15.60
CA HIS A 123 0.71 -11.05 16.95
C HIS A 123 0.24 -12.04 17.99
N TYR A 124 -1.04 -12.44 17.94
CA TYR A 124 -1.62 -13.37 18.89
C TYR A 124 -1.01 -14.78 18.76
N GLU A 125 -0.83 -15.26 17.54
CA GLU A 125 -0.18 -16.54 17.24
C GLU A 125 1.29 -16.53 17.68
N HIS A 126 2.03 -15.46 17.38
CA HIS A 126 3.42 -15.31 17.79
C HIS A 126 3.58 -15.32 19.32
N GLN A 127 2.71 -14.60 20.05
CA GLN A 127 2.73 -14.55 21.50
C GLN A 127 2.44 -15.90 22.18
N ASN A 128 1.55 -16.69 21.59
CA ASN A 128 1.11 -17.96 22.17
C ASN A 128 1.87 -19.17 21.61
N GLY A 129 2.61 -19.04 20.51
CA GLY A 129 3.31 -20.13 19.84
C GLY A 129 2.38 -21.19 19.27
N LYS A 130 1.17 -20.81 18.87
CA LYS A 130 0.09 -21.69 18.39
C LYS A 130 -0.66 -21.05 17.26
N ARG A 131 -1.39 -21.85 16.49
CA ARG A 131 -2.24 -21.39 15.41
C ARG A 131 -3.67 -21.19 15.84
N TYR A 132 -4.33 -20.18 15.29
CA TYR A 132 -5.70 -19.83 15.61
C TYR A 132 -6.53 -19.57 14.35
N GLN A 133 -7.81 -19.96 14.42
CA GLN A 133 -8.84 -19.39 13.57
C GLN A 133 -9.32 -18.11 14.25
N MET A 134 -9.52 -17.06 13.48
CA MET A 134 -9.95 -15.78 14.00
C MET A 134 -11.26 -15.36 13.32
N GLU A 135 -12.19 -14.90 14.13
CA GLU A 135 -13.38 -14.16 13.72
C GLU A 135 -13.28 -12.74 14.27
N TRP A 136 -13.81 -11.79 13.56
CA TRP A 136 -13.79 -10.40 13.99
C TRP A 136 -15.17 -9.77 13.83
N ARG A 137 -15.46 -8.78 14.67
CA ARG A 137 -16.68 -7.99 14.59
C ARG A 137 -16.42 -6.54 15.00
N GLN A 138 -17.00 -5.62 14.30
CA GLN A 138 -17.01 -4.22 14.68
C GLN A 138 -17.94 -4.03 15.89
N LEU A 139 -17.42 -3.44 16.97
CA LEU A 139 -18.23 -3.09 18.15
C LEU A 139 -18.86 -1.70 17.97
N ASN A 140 -18.09 -0.76 17.44
CA ASN A 140 -18.48 0.60 17.10
C ASN A 140 -17.43 1.19 16.14
N SER A 141 -17.50 2.48 15.83
CA SER A 141 -16.55 3.17 14.93
C SER A 141 -15.08 3.17 15.41
N GLU A 142 -14.85 2.91 16.70
CA GLU A 142 -13.50 2.98 17.29
C GLU A 142 -12.91 1.62 17.64
N PHE A 143 -13.73 0.56 17.74
CA PHE A 143 -13.29 -0.72 18.24
C PHE A 143 -13.75 -1.89 17.38
N ILE A 144 -12.80 -2.79 17.11
CA ILE A 144 -13.11 -4.14 16.66
C ILE A 144 -12.77 -5.16 17.75
N LYS A 145 -13.57 -6.20 17.86
CA LYS A 145 -13.33 -7.36 18.73
C LYS A 145 -12.91 -8.54 17.89
N LEU A 146 -11.98 -9.32 18.44
CA LEU A 146 -11.44 -10.52 17.84
C LEU A 146 -11.80 -11.72 18.73
N ASP A 147 -12.26 -12.79 18.12
CA ASP A 147 -12.54 -14.05 18.82
C ASP A 147 -11.60 -15.10 18.20
N PHE A 148 -10.73 -15.70 19.03
CA PHE A 148 -9.70 -16.65 18.61
C PHE A 148 -10.06 -18.07 19.05
N THR A 149 -10.01 -19.01 18.11
CA THR A 149 -10.20 -20.45 18.38
C THR A 149 -8.92 -21.20 18.00
N GLU A 150 -8.31 -21.90 18.94
CA GLU A 150 -7.08 -22.66 18.71
C GLU A 150 -7.27 -23.71 17.62
N LYS A 151 -6.33 -23.80 16.69
CA LYS A 151 -6.23 -24.86 15.69
C LYS A 151 -5.24 -25.91 16.15
N LEU A 152 -5.59 -27.16 15.94
CA LEU A 152 -4.71 -28.28 16.23
C LEU A 152 -3.69 -28.58 15.12
N ASP A 153 -3.91 -27.99 13.94
CA ASP A 153 -3.06 -28.21 12.79
C ASP A 153 -1.74 -27.43 12.92
N GLU A 154 -0.63 -28.11 12.68
CA GLU A 154 0.67 -27.46 12.51
C GLU A 154 0.73 -26.82 11.12
N ILE A 155 0.60 -25.50 11.06
CA ILE A 155 0.79 -24.73 9.83
C ILE A 155 2.21 -24.14 9.85
N PRO A 156 3.03 -24.35 8.81
CA PRO A 156 4.36 -23.76 8.77
C PRO A 156 4.29 -22.23 8.77
N LEU A 157 5.38 -21.60 9.23
CA LEU A 157 5.52 -20.15 9.22
C LEU A 157 5.39 -19.62 7.78
N ALA A 158 4.77 -18.45 7.65
CA ALA A 158 4.61 -17.81 6.36
C ALA A 158 5.97 -17.56 5.68
N PRO A 159 6.17 -18.01 4.44
CA PRO A 159 7.41 -17.75 3.71
C PRO A 159 7.54 -16.28 3.37
N LYS A 160 8.71 -15.85 2.93
CA LYS A 160 8.91 -14.52 2.35
C LYS A 160 7.93 -14.27 1.20
N ALA A 161 7.34 -13.09 1.15
CA ALA A 161 6.47 -12.71 0.05
C ALA A 161 7.20 -12.76 -1.29
N VAL A 162 6.57 -13.34 -2.29
CA VAL A 162 7.09 -13.38 -3.66
C VAL A 162 6.70 -12.09 -4.35
N MET A 163 7.67 -11.45 -4.98
CA MET A 163 7.43 -10.24 -5.75
C MET A 163 6.80 -10.61 -7.11
N PRO A 164 5.67 -9.99 -7.51
CA PRO A 164 5.07 -10.23 -8.82
C PRO A 164 6.02 -9.92 -9.97
N ALA A 165 5.89 -10.65 -11.08
CA ALA A 165 6.79 -10.52 -12.23
C ALA A 165 6.75 -9.12 -12.89
N TRP A 166 5.62 -8.43 -12.77
CA TRP A 166 5.43 -7.06 -13.29
C TRP A 166 5.94 -5.96 -12.37
N VAL A 167 6.44 -6.30 -11.18
CA VAL A 167 7.10 -5.32 -10.31
C VAL A 167 8.47 -5.04 -10.84
N LEU A 168 8.70 -3.77 -11.10
CA LEU A 168 9.88 -3.28 -11.79
C LEU A 168 11.08 -3.29 -10.85
N LYS A 169 12.12 -4.04 -11.25
CA LYS A 169 13.36 -4.21 -10.50
C LYS A 169 14.44 -3.32 -11.08
N ARG A 170 14.58 -2.11 -10.58
CA ARG A 170 15.82 -1.39 -10.76
C ARG A 170 16.66 -1.53 -9.49
N GLU A 171 17.55 -2.50 -9.47
CA GLU A 171 18.59 -2.57 -8.43
C GLU A 171 19.69 -1.59 -8.82
N HIS A 172 19.91 -0.60 -7.98
CA HIS A 172 21.05 0.29 -8.11
C HIS A 172 22.06 -0.06 -7.01
N PRO A 173 23.35 -0.29 -7.36
CA PRO A 173 24.37 -0.58 -6.37
C PRO A 173 24.57 0.58 -5.37
N ASP A 174 24.30 1.81 -5.80
CA ASP A 174 24.48 3.02 -4.99
C ASP A 174 23.13 3.64 -4.62
N VAL A 175 22.49 3.09 -3.57
CA VAL A 175 21.25 3.66 -3.02
C VAL A 175 21.61 4.72 -1.99
N THR A 176 21.35 5.99 -2.31
CA THR A 176 21.39 7.06 -1.31
C THR A 176 20.07 7.13 -0.57
N THR A 177 20.15 7.32 0.73
CA THR A 177 18.98 7.45 1.61
C THR A 177 19.00 8.79 2.33
N THR A 178 17.82 9.34 2.57
CA THR A 178 17.57 10.54 3.36
C THR A 178 16.50 10.24 4.41
N ASN A 179 16.33 11.12 5.37
CA ASN A 179 15.18 11.05 6.28
C ASN A 179 13.88 11.28 5.48
N LEU A 180 12.76 10.85 6.05
CA LEU A 180 11.45 11.11 5.45
C LEU A 180 11.24 12.61 5.23
N GLU A 181 10.79 12.98 4.02
CA GLU A 181 10.43 14.36 3.70
C GLU A 181 9.06 14.75 4.29
N GLN A 182 8.22 13.77 4.61
CA GLN A 182 6.88 14.00 5.14
C GLN A 182 6.92 14.25 6.65
N GLU A 183 6.32 15.35 7.08
CA GLU A 183 6.09 15.60 8.51
C GLU A 183 4.95 14.72 9.02
N LEU A 184 5.25 13.92 10.03
CA LEU A 184 4.31 13.00 10.67
C LEU A 184 4.04 13.45 12.10
N GLU A 185 2.78 13.80 12.38
CA GLU A 185 2.33 14.16 13.74
C GLU A 185 1.86 12.89 14.46
N LEU A 186 2.60 12.48 15.49
CA LEU A 186 2.28 11.30 16.27
C LEU A 186 1.16 11.56 17.27
N ARG A 187 0.21 10.61 17.38
CA ARG A 187 -0.87 10.62 18.38
C ARG A 187 -0.97 9.26 19.07
N SER A 188 -1.86 9.15 20.05
CA SER A 188 -1.98 7.95 20.91
C SER A 188 -2.36 6.66 20.16
N PHE A 189 -2.93 6.74 18.97
CA PHE A 189 -3.40 5.60 18.19
C PHE A 189 -2.76 5.51 16.79
N GLY A 190 -1.71 6.26 16.54
CA GLY A 190 -1.01 6.30 15.24
C GLY A 190 -0.49 7.69 14.93
N PHE A 191 -0.42 8.05 13.65
CA PHE A 191 0.10 9.35 13.23
C PHE A 191 -0.74 9.98 12.11
N PHE A 192 -0.49 11.28 11.89
CA PHE A 192 -1.17 12.08 10.90
C PHE A 192 -0.16 12.71 9.94
N MET A 193 -0.54 12.78 8.69
CA MET A 193 0.11 13.52 7.63
C MET A 193 -0.79 14.73 7.31
N GLY A 194 -0.42 15.89 7.85
CA GLY A 194 -1.30 17.05 7.84
C GLY A 194 -2.58 16.80 8.64
N ARG A 195 -3.74 16.83 7.99
CA ARG A 195 -5.05 16.61 8.64
C ARG A 195 -5.53 15.16 8.55
N GLU A 196 -4.91 14.36 7.73
CA GLU A 196 -5.31 12.99 7.46
C GLU A 196 -4.53 12.01 8.32
N ARG A 197 -5.26 11.07 8.92
CA ARG A 197 -4.63 9.93 9.57
C ARG A 197 -3.93 9.09 8.53
N ALA A 198 -2.69 8.69 8.80
CA ALA A 198 -1.88 7.90 7.90
C ALA A 198 -1.35 6.63 8.56
N MET A 199 -0.86 5.72 7.73
CA MET A 199 -0.24 4.48 8.14
C MET A 199 0.88 4.09 7.19
N PHE A 200 1.85 3.36 7.71
CA PHE A 200 2.80 2.63 6.89
C PHE A 200 2.27 1.22 6.63
N LEU A 201 2.30 0.81 5.37
CA LEU A 201 1.96 -0.56 4.98
C LEU A 201 3.16 -1.21 4.31
N PRO A 202 3.58 -2.41 4.76
CA PRO A 202 4.60 -3.19 4.07
C PRO A 202 4.16 -3.48 2.63
N ILE A 203 5.05 -3.27 1.68
CA ILE A 203 4.79 -3.54 0.25
C ILE A 203 4.49 -5.03 0.03
N SER A 204 5.09 -5.87 0.82
CA SER A 204 4.91 -7.32 0.80
C SER A 204 3.46 -7.77 1.10
N VAL A 205 2.68 -7.00 1.87
CA VAL A 205 1.23 -7.22 2.05
C VAL A 205 0.52 -7.17 0.71
N PHE A 206 0.85 -6.18 -0.14
CA PHE A 206 0.28 -6.07 -1.47
C PHE A 206 0.70 -7.23 -2.37
N TYR A 207 1.96 -7.67 -2.31
CA TYR A 207 2.41 -8.82 -3.11
C TYR A 207 1.65 -10.10 -2.75
N ARG A 208 1.46 -10.37 -1.46
CA ARG A 208 0.67 -11.50 -0.99
C ARG A 208 -0.79 -11.40 -1.44
N LEU A 209 -1.39 -10.21 -1.30
CA LEU A 209 -2.74 -9.96 -1.78
C LEU A 209 -2.83 -10.22 -3.29
N TYR A 210 -1.94 -9.66 -4.10
CA TYR A 210 -1.94 -9.81 -5.55
C TYR A 210 -1.89 -11.27 -5.99
N TYR A 211 -0.97 -12.05 -5.42
CA TYR A 211 -0.92 -13.50 -5.70
C TYR A 211 -2.20 -14.23 -5.31
N SER A 212 -2.85 -13.82 -4.25
CA SER A 212 -4.06 -14.47 -3.75
C SER A 212 -5.31 -14.15 -4.58
N VAL A 213 -5.27 -13.07 -5.37
CA VAL A 213 -6.38 -12.60 -6.21
C VAL A 213 -6.10 -12.70 -7.71
N LEU A 214 -4.86 -12.95 -8.13
CA LEU A 214 -4.46 -13.10 -9.52
C LEU A 214 -5.31 -14.20 -10.22
N GLY A 215 -5.90 -13.85 -11.36
CA GLY A 215 -6.75 -14.75 -12.13
C GLY A 215 -8.14 -15.02 -11.54
N ARG A 216 -8.53 -14.34 -10.46
CA ARG A 216 -9.89 -14.42 -9.94
C ARG A 216 -10.86 -13.67 -10.85
N PRO A 217 -12.09 -14.19 -11.02
CA PRO A 217 -13.07 -13.56 -11.89
C PRO A 217 -13.53 -12.20 -11.32
N PHE A 218 -13.59 -11.22 -12.21
CA PHE A 218 -14.26 -9.94 -11.97
C PHE A 218 -15.76 -10.05 -12.25
N GLN A 219 -16.52 -9.11 -11.75
CA GLN A 219 -17.97 -9.04 -11.99
C GLN A 219 -18.29 -9.02 -13.48
N ALA A 220 -19.32 -9.79 -13.88
CA ALA A 220 -19.75 -9.87 -15.26
C ALA A 220 -20.19 -8.48 -15.78
N GLY A 221 -19.69 -8.13 -16.96
CA GLY A 221 -20.00 -6.83 -17.58
C GLY A 221 -19.26 -5.63 -17.00
N LEU A 222 -18.28 -5.84 -16.10
CA LEU A 222 -17.43 -4.77 -15.60
C LEU A 222 -16.75 -4.04 -16.77
N LYS A 223 -16.82 -2.71 -16.72
CA LYS A 223 -16.13 -1.84 -17.69
C LYS A 223 -15.25 -0.87 -16.90
N TRP A 224 -13.99 -0.82 -17.31
CA TRP A 224 -13.06 0.16 -16.76
C TRP A 224 -13.39 1.57 -17.28
N SER A 225 -13.33 2.58 -16.43
CA SER A 225 -13.55 3.98 -16.82
C SER A 225 -12.30 4.57 -17.47
N ASN A 226 -11.14 4.10 -17.07
CA ASN A 226 -9.87 4.48 -17.65
C ASN A 226 -9.71 3.86 -19.04
N ASN A 227 -9.26 4.66 -20.01
CA ASN A 227 -8.88 4.17 -21.32
C ASN A 227 -7.40 3.77 -21.28
N LEU A 228 -7.11 2.59 -20.75
CA LEU A 228 -5.78 2.09 -20.46
C LEU A 228 -5.41 0.94 -21.39
N HIS A 229 -4.30 1.09 -22.09
CA HIS A 229 -3.71 0.10 -22.98
C HIS A 229 -2.38 -0.38 -22.41
N ILE A 230 -2.29 -1.66 -22.06
CA ILE A 230 -1.11 -2.26 -21.44
C ILE A 230 -0.48 -3.28 -22.37
N GLU A 231 0.83 -3.13 -22.59
CA GLU A 231 1.67 -4.10 -23.31
C GLU A 231 2.76 -4.65 -22.38
N GLY A 232 3.26 -5.85 -22.70
CA GLY A 232 4.37 -6.48 -21.97
C GLY A 232 3.97 -7.36 -20.78
N LEU A 233 2.66 -7.54 -20.51
CA LEU A 233 2.14 -8.40 -19.45
C LEU A 233 1.26 -9.52 -20.02
N ASP A 234 1.16 -10.64 -19.27
CA ASP A 234 0.15 -11.67 -19.55
C ASP A 234 -1.26 -11.15 -19.21
N HIS A 235 -2.28 -11.86 -19.70
CA HIS A 235 -3.67 -11.45 -19.55
C HIS A 235 -4.11 -11.28 -18.10
N SER A 236 -3.76 -12.21 -17.20
CA SER A 236 -4.16 -12.14 -15.79
C SER A 236 -3.48 -10.98 -15.06
N SER A 237 -2.20 -10.75 -15.35
CA SER A 237 -1.43 -9.62 -14.81
C SER A 237 -1.96 -8.29 -15.35
N THR A 238 -2.29 -8.21 -16.65
CA THR A 238 -2.91 -7.03 -17.27
C THR A 238 -4.22 -6.68 -16.55
N SER A 239 -5.14 -7.63 -16.44
CA SER A 239 -6.43 -7.39 -15.78
C SER A 239 -6.30 -6.96 -14.31
N LEU A 240 -5.33 -7.52 -13.59
CA LEU A 240 -5.08 -7.10 -12.21
C LEU A 240 -4.50 -5.68 -12.15
N VAL A 241 -3.55 -5.33 -13.03
CA VAL A 241 -2.98 -3.97 -13.10
C VAL A 241 -4.05 -2.95 -13.50
N GLU A 242 -4.97 -3.29 -14.41
CA GLU A 242 -6.13 -2.46 -14.75
C GLU A 242 -7.01 -2.21 -13.53
N ALA A 243 -7.37 -3.25 -12.77
CA ALA A 243 -8.19 -3.12 -11.56
C ALA A 243 -7.52 -2.26 -10.49
N LEU A 244 -6.20 -2.44 -10.28
CA LEU A 244 -5.40 -1.64 -9.35
C LEU A 244 -5.32 -0.17 -9.79
N SER A 245 -5.13 0.07 -11.08
CA SER A 245 -5.07 1.41 -11.64
C SER A 245 -6.42 2.12 -11.53
N GLU A 246 -7.51 1.43 -11.89
CA GLU A 246 -8.87 1.98 -11.81
C GLU A 246 -9.25 2.35 -10.38
N SER A 247 -9.04 1.44 -9.41
CA SER A 247 -9.36 1.70 -8.00
C SER A 247 -8.52 2.84 -7.42
N SER A 248 -7.25 2.91 -7.79
CA SER A 248 -6.35 3.99 -7.36
C SER A 248 -6.72 5.34 -7.98
N ALA A 249 -7.16 5.33 -9.24
CA ALA A 249 -7.66 6.52 -9.92
C ALA A 249 -8.95 7.04 -9.27
N LEU A 250 -9.89 6.17 -8.93
CA LEU A 250 -11.13 6.55 -8.25
C LEU A 250 -10.88 7.09 -6.85
N MET A 251 -10.00 6.44 -6.08
CA MET A 251 -9.53 6.94 -4.79
C MET A 251 -8.98 8.36 -4.90
N PHE A 252 -8.11 8.63 -5.88
CA PHE A 252 -7.56 9.97 -6.08
C PHE A 252 -8.65 10.98 -6.49
N LYS A 253 -9.62 10.58 -7.32
CA LYS A 253 -10.75 11.43 -7.73
C LYS A 253 -11.65 11.84 -6.56
N SER A 254 -11.76 11.03 -5.53
CA SER A 254 -12.53 11.36 -4.31
C SER A 254 -11.80 12.37 -3.39
N SER A 255 -10.51 12.60 -3.59
CA SER A 255 -9.71 13.55 -2.80
C SER A 255 -9.91 15.00 -3.23
N ASP A 256 -9.62 15.94 -2.31
CA ASP A 256 -9.66 17.39 -2.56
C ASP A 256 -8.33 17.94 -3.11
N TYR A 257 -7.41 17.08 -3.57
CA TYR A 257 -6.11 17.51 -4.07
C TYR A 257 -6.22 18.35 -5.32
N THR A 258 -5.64 19.54 -5.29
CA THR A 258 -5.53 20.39 -6.48
C THR A 258 -4.27 20.01 -7.25
N ILE A 259 -4.40 19.79 -8.54
CA ILE A 259 -3.32 19.55 -9.49
C ILE A 259 -3.34 20.67 -10.52
N PHE A 260 -2.26 21.42 -10.61
CA PHE A 260 -2.07 22.47 -11.56
C PHE A 260 -0.74 22.27 -12.27
N VAL A 261 -0.76 22.15 -13.58
CA VAL A 261 0.41 21.85 -14.39
C VAL A 261 0.46 22.74 -15.62
N GLN A 262 1.52 23.52 -15.73
CA GLN A 262 1.84 24.32 -16.91
C GLN A 262 3.21 23.97 -17.51
N THR A 263 4.09 23.42 -16.69
CA THR A 263 5.47 23.07 -17.04
C THR A 263 5.80 21.64 -16.62
N GLN A 264 6.89 21.11 -17.14
CA GLN A 264 7.43 19.83 -16.70
C GLN A 264 7.77 19.83 -15.20
N SER A 265 8.32 20.93 -14.68
CA SER A 265 8.66 21.05 -13.25
C SER A 265 7.44 20.95 -12.33
N ASP A 266 6.26 21.40 -12.79
CA ASP A 266 5.03 21.25 -12.02
C ASP A 266 4.66 19.76 -11.88
N TRP A 267 4.81 18.98 -12.97
CA TRP A 267 4.64 17.53 -12.94
C TRP A 267 5.60 16.88 -11.94
N GLU A 268 6.89 17.23 -12.02
CA GLU A 268 7.92 16.67 -11.12
C GLU A 268 7.62 16.98 -9.66
N ALA A 269 7.12 18.17 -9.33
CA ALA A 269 6.72 18.56 -7.99
C ALA A 269 5.53 17.73 -7.46
N HIS A 270 4.49 17.56 -8.29
CA HIS A 270 3.34 16.73 -7.93
C HIS A 270 3.72 15.25 -7.77
N ILE A 271 4.51 14.70 -8.67
CA ILE A 271 5.04 13.33 -8.61
C ILE A 271 5.85 13.13 -7.34
N LYS A 272 6.78 14.06 -7.05
CA LYS A 272 7.57 14.00 -5.83
C LYS A 272 6.68 13.89 -4.59
N THR A 273 5.69 14.76 -4.46
CA THR A 273 4.84 14.84 -3.27
C THR A 273 3.86 13.67 -3.15
N ARG A 274 3.27 13.22 -4.27
CA ARG A 274 2.15 12.26 -4.25
C ARG A 274 2.57 10.80 -4.47
N ILE A 275 3.72 10.60 -5.10
CA ILE A 275 4.22 9.27 -5.45
C ILE A 275 5.52 8.98 -4.70
N SER A 276 6.60 9.70 -5.00
CA SER A 276 7.92 9.35 -4.49
C SER A 276 8.05 9.53 -2.98
N ALA A 277 7.59 10.66 -2.43
CA ALA A 277 7.65 10.93 -0.99
C ALA A 277 6.77 9.97 -0.16
N ARG A 278 5.88 9.22 -0.81
CA ARG A 278 4.98 8.26 -0.15
C ARG A 278 5.40 6.79 -0.34
N GLY A 279 6.51 6.53 -1.00
CA GLY A 279 7.04 5.17 -1.17
C GLY A 279 6.49 4.42 -2.39
N PHE A 280 5.71 5.07 -3.26
CA PHE A 280 5.15 4.44 -4.47
C PHE A 280 6.16 4.30 -5.61
N GLY A 281 7.40 4.75 -5.43
CA GLY A 281 8.47 4.62 -6.41
C GLY A 281 8.87 5.93 -7.07
N ALA A 282 9.68 5.83 -8.12
CA ALA A 282 10.18 6.95 -8.88
C ALA A 282 9.47 7.06 -10.24
N VAL A 283 9.19 8.29 -10.63
CA VAL A 283 8.69 8.63 -11.97
C VAL A 283 9.58 9.72 -12.55
N ILE A 284 10.07 9.48 -13.73
CA ILE A 284 10.86 10.46 -14.48
C ILE A 284 9.99 11.00 -15.63
N VAL A 285 9.80 12.30 -15.67
CA VAL A 285 9.11 12.95 -16.79
C VAL A 285 10.12 13.12 -17.92
N GLU A 286 9.92 12.38 -19.02
CA GLU A 286 10.82 12.41 -20.17
C GLU A 286 10.46 13.55 -21.12
N GLU A 287 9.15 13.80 -21.29
CA GLU A 287 8.65 14.83 -22.19
C GLU A 287 7.29 15.33 -21.71
N PHE A 288 7.07 16.63 -21.76
CA PHE A 288 5.79 17.26 -21.51
C PHE A 288 5.47 18.27 -22.61
N VAL A 289 4.31 18.12 -23.21
CA VAL A 289 3.78 19.06 -24.22
C VAL A 289 2.57 19.76 -23.63
N ALA A 290 2.66 21.07 -23.50
CA ALA A 290 1.55 21.92 -23.05
C ALA A 290 0.67 22.37 -24.23
N GLY A 291 -0.52 22.90 -23.95
CA GLY A 291 -1.38 23.53 -24.95
C GLY A 291 -2.71 22.84 -25.17
N SER A 292 -3.25 22.94 -26.39
CA SER A 292 -4.61 22.42 -26.70
C SER A 292 -4.73 20.89 -26.76
N SER A 293 -3.60 20.22 -26.95
CA SER A 293 -3.52 18.76 -26.89
C SER A 293 -2.36 18.35 -25.98
N PRO A 294 -2.53 18.54 -24.66
CA PRO A 294 -1.46 18.26 -23.71
C PRO A 294 -1.09 16.78 -23.71
N SER A 295 0.19 16.49 -23.57
CA SER A 295 0.64 15.10 -23.42
C SER A 295 1.86 15.03 -22.52
N VAL A 296 2.05 13.88 -21.88
CA VAL A 296 3.23 13.62 -21.06
C VAL A 296 3.72 12.20 -21.28
N ARG A 297 5.04 12.05 -21.42
CA ARG A 297 5.73 10.77 -21.44
C ARG A 297 6.58 10.63 -20.19
N MET A 298 6.44 9.51 -19.52
CA MET A 298 7.08 9.23 -18.24
C MET A 298 7.67 7.82 -18.22
N SER A 299 8.74 7.66 -17.45
CA SER A 299 9.28 6.35 -17.07
C SER A 299 8.95 6.09 -15.60
N LEU A 300 8.23 5.02 -15.32
CA LEU A 300 7.82 4.60 -13.97
C LEU A 300 8.70 3.45 -13.49
N ASN A 301 9.29 3.59 -12.31
CA ASN A 301 9.91 2.51 -11.53
C ASN A 301 9.22 2.45 -10.17
N SER A 302 8.34 1.49 -10.00
CA SER A 302 7.47 1.39 -8.82
C SER A 302 7.41 -0.02 -8.27
N PRO A 303 7.43 -0.19 -6.93
CA PRO A 303 7.11 -1.47 -6.32
C PRO A 303 5.63 -1.84 -6.45
N LEU A 304 4.76 -0.87 -6.72
CA LEU A 304 3.32 -1.03 -6.86
C LEU A 304 2.82 -0.31 -8.13
N PRO A 305 3.25 -0.75 -9.33
CA PRO A 305 3.04 0.02 -10.57
C PRO A 305 1.57 0.25 -10.91
N GLY A 306 0.67 -0.70 -10.61
CA GLY A 306 -0.76 -0.51 -10.83
C GLY A 306 -1.34 0.65 -10.02
N LEU A 307 -0.96 0.79 -8.74
CA LEU A 307 -1.41 1.90 -7.90
C LEU A 307 -0.83 3.23 -8.39
N ALA A 308 0.47 3.27 -8.65
CA ALA A 308 1.15 4.47 -9.13
C ALA A 308 0.57 4.95 -10.47
N LEU A 309 0.26 4.03 -11.38
CA LEU A 309 -0.35 4.33 -12.68
C LEU A 309 -1.72 5.01 -12.52
N GLY A 310 -2.59 4.50 -11.64
CA GLY A 310 -3.89 5.12 -11.39
C GLY A 310 -3.78 6.54 -10.80
N LEU A 311 -2.82 6.76 -9.92
CA LEU A 311 -2.52 8.11 -9.41
C LEU A 311 -2.09 9.05 -10.56
N LEU A 312 -1.18 8.61 -11.44
CA LEU A 312 -0.70 9.41 -12.58
C LEU A 312 -1.84 9.75 -13.55
N ILE A 313 -2.68 8.79 -13.90
CA ILE A 313 -3.87 8.98 -14.75
C ILE A 313 -4.79 10.05 -14.14
N SER A 314 -5.13 9.92 -12.87
CA SER A 314 -6.03 10.87 -12.22
C SER A 314 -5.42 12.25 -12.01
N MET A 315 -4.13 12.34 -11.76
CA MET A 315 -3.41 13.61 -11.71
C MET A 315 -3.48 14.31 -13.07
N TRP A 316 -3.28 13.56 -14.16
CA TRP A 316 -3.36 14.10 -15.52
C TRP A 316 -4.80 14.60 -15.83
N GLU A 317 -5.81 13.80 -15.58
CA GLU A 317 -7.22 14.16 -15.81
C GLU A 317 -7.64 15.38 -15.00
N ARG A 318 -7.16 15.47 -13.76
CA ARG A 318 -7.43 16.62 -12.89
C ARG A 318 -6.72 17.89 -13.34
N ALA A 319 -5.47 17.77 -13.81
CA ALA A 319 -4.70 18.90 -14.32
C ALA A 319 -5.32 19.50 -15.58
N HIS A 320 -5.89 18.68 -16.44
CA HIS A 320 -6.39 19.11 -17.74
C HIS A 320 -7.92 19.16 -17.85
N GLY A 321 -8.66 18.71 -16.82
CA GLY A 321 -10.12 18.71 -16.79
C GLY A 321 -10.78 17.84 -17.87
N ALA A 322 -10.07 16.85 -18.39
CA ALA A 322 -10.51 15.99 -19.49
C ALA A 322 -10.07 14.55 -19.27
N PRO A 323 -10.83 13.55 -19.77
CA PRO A 323 -10.39 12.15 -19.70
C PRO A 323 -9.17 11.92 -20.58
N CYS A 324 -8.28 11.03 -20.13
CA CYS A 324 -7.08 10.68 -20.90
C CYS A 324 -7.17 9.28 -21.53
N THR A 325 -6.33 9.07 -22.53
CA THR A 325 -5.88 7.74 -22.98
C THR A 325 -4.49 7.51 -22.38
N SER A 326 -4.27 6.30 -21.89
CA SER A 326 -3.02 5.89 -21.25
C SER A 326 -2.45 4.69 -21.99
N GLU A 327 -1.28 4.85 -22.58
CA GLU A 327 -0.53 3.77 -23.21
C GLU A 327 0.64 3.41 -22.29
N VAL A 328 0.76 2.12 -21.93
CA VAL A 328 1.74 1.66 -20.96
C VAL A 328 2.46 0.43 -21.49
N ILE A 329 3.78 0.51 -21.57
CA ILE A 329 4.64 -0.59 -22.02
C ILE A 329 5.50 -1.03 -20.84
N PHE A 330 5.23 -2.22 -20.32
CA PHE A 330 6.04 -2.83 -19.27
C PHE A 330 7.27 -3.51 -19.90
N ASN A 331 8.42 -3.19 -19.36
CA ASN A 331 9.67 -3.89 -19.62
C ASN A 331 10.29 -4.40 -18.30
N THR A 332 11.48 -4.96 -18.32
CA THR A 332 12.11 -5.57 -17.12
C THR A 332 12.52 -4.57 -16.05
N GLU A 333 12.73 -3.30 -16.39
CA GLU A 333 13.29 -2.30 -15.47
C GLU A 333 12.35 -1.13 -15.17
N SER A 334 11.45 -0.81 -16.10
CA SER A 334 10.53 0.32 -15.98
C SER A 334 9.26 0.07 -16.77
N ALA A 335 8.21 0.87 -16.52
CA ALA A 335 7.11 1.00 -17.45
C ALA A 335 7.17 2.38 -18.11
N LEU A 336 7.11 2.41 -19.43
CA LEU A 336 6.94 3.64 -20.20
C LEU A 336 5.45 3.97 -20.24
N ILE A 337 5.11 5.20 -19.87
CA ILE A 337 3.74 5.69 -19.79
C ILE A 337 3.60 6.89 -20.72
N TYR A 338 2.59 6.87 -21.55
CA TYR A 338 2.20 8.01 -22.37
C TYR A 338 0.75 8.37 -22.07
N LEU A 339 0.52 9.60 -21.57
CA LEU A 339 -0.80 10.13 -21.26
C LEU A 339 -1.12 11.28 -22.24
N HIS A 340 -2.28 11.21 -22.87
CA HIS A 340 -2.76 12.22 -23.81
C HIS A 340 -4.29 12.32 -23.78
N PRO A 341 -4.93 13.39 -24.33
CA PRO A 341 -6.38 13.54 -24.34
C PRO A 341 -7.05 12.37 -25.04
N ARG A 342 -8.11 11.85 -24.43
CA ARG A 342 -8.97 10.85 -25.08
C ARG A 342 -9.67 11.50 -26.28
N LYS A 343 -9.47 10.95 -27.47
CA LYS A 343 -10.23 11.38 -28.66
C LYS A 343 -11.70 11.04 -28.45
N VAL A 344 -12.55 12.07 -28.43
CA VAL A 344 -14.00 11.87 -28.44
C VAL A 344 -14.39 11.72 -29.90
N GLU A 345 -14.73 10.52 -30.34
CA GLU A 345 -15.40 10.33 -31.62
C GLU A 345 -16.82 10.88 -31.47
N TYR A 346 -17.11 12.01 -32.07
CA TYR A 346 -18.48 12.47 -32.24
C TYR A 346 -19.16 11.57 -33.27
N ILE A 347 -20.00 10.65 -32.78
CA ILE A 347 -20.89 9.82 -33.61
C ILE A 347 -22.09 10.67 -34.06
#